data_ca56a5207720b1af1964799fadfdb8ce
#
_entry.id   ca56a5207720b1af1964799fadfdb8ce
#
_cell.length_a   1.000
_cell.length_b   1.000
_cell.length_c   1.000
_cell.angle_alpha   90.00
_cell.angle_beta   90.00
_cell.angle_gamma   90.00
#
_symmetry.space_group_name_H-M   'P 1'
#
loop_
_entity.id
_entity.type
_entity.pdbx_description
1 polymer ?
#
loop_
_entity_poly.entity_id
_entity_poly.type
_entity_poly.pdbx_seq_one_letter_code
_entity_poly.pdbx_strand_id
1 'polypeptide(L)'
;MIENNYSRFFVIRAMILFFALNLCVSTSSAQQKFSPEKYQADMEEFITKEAGLDKNDATAFFPLLREMQEKQRAIFKQLRTEGTSKPADENAYRKAIQKRDQMELELKNIQQTYHNKFLSVLPASKAYKAILAEERFNRRMFRNWGMGRPKGHRPHKDNSEKK
;
A
#
# COMPACT_ATOMS: atom_id res chain seq x y z
N MET A 1 -43.27 -54.06 13.59
CA MET A 1 -43.01 -52.77 14.24
C MET A 1 -41.48 -52.51 14.31
N ILE A 2 -40.73 -52.86 13.27
CA ILE A 2 -39.24 -52.75 13.25
C ILE A 2 -38.73 -51.92 12.06
N GLU A 3 -39.60 -51.53 11.13
CA GLU A 3 -39.13 -50.86 9.90
C GLU A 3 -38.83 -49.34 9.96
N ASN A 4 -39.21 -48.69 11.04
CA ASN A 4 -39.07 -47.21 11.14
C ASN A 4 -37.71 -46.72 11.66
N ASN A 5 -36.85 -47.59 12.20
CA ASN A 5 -35.56 -47.14 12.76
C ASN A 5 -34.45 -46.99 11.69
N TYR A 6 -34.42 -47.83 10.68
CA TYR A 6 -33.39 -47.76 9.63
C TYR A 6 -33.51 -46.49 8.79
N SER A 7 -34.76 -46.07 8.49
CA SER A 7 -35.00 -44.82 7.74
C SER A 7 -34.53 -43.59 8.52
N ARG A 8 -34.74 -43.55 9.83
CA ARG A 8 -34.31 -42.42 10.68
C ARG A 8 -32.77 -42.36 10.81
N PHE A 9 -32.09 -43.50 10.93
CA PHE A 9 -30.64 -43.56 10.93
C PHE A 9 -30.01 -43.14 9.59
N PHE A 10 -30.67 -43.46 8.47
CA PHE A 10 -30.19 -43.07 7.15
C PHE A 10 -30.33 -41.56 6.92
N VAL A 11 -31.43 -40.98 7.36
CA VAL A 11 -31.67 -39.52 7.28
C VAL A 11 -30.71 -38.76 8.19
N ILE A 12 -30.45 -39.24 9.40
CA ILE A 12 -29.51 -38.61 10.33
C ILE A 12 -28.06 -38.69 9.79
N ARG A 13 -27.65 -39.82 9.22
CA ARG A 13 -26.35 -39.98 8.58
C ARG A 13 -26.20 -39.06 7.34
N ALA A 14 -27.26 -38.95 6.53
CA ALA A 14 -27.27 -38.05 5.38
C ALA A 14 -27.19 -36.57 5.80
N MET A 15 -27.90 -36.18 6.87
CA MET A 15 -27.80 -34.83 7.45
C MET A 15 -26.43 -34.51 8.02
N ILE A 16 -25.78 -35.46 8.70
CA ILE A 16 -24.43 -35.28 9.27
C ILE A 16 -23.41 -35.14 8.14
N LEU A 17 -23.53 -35.93 7.06
CA LEU A 17 -22.66 -35.81 5.88
C LEU A 17 -22.88 -34.48 5.14
N PHE A 18 -24.13 -33.99 5.05
CA PHE A 18 -24.43 -32.69 4.43
C PHE A 18 -23.93 -31.54 5.29
N PHE A 19 -23.95 -31.67 6.62
CA PHE A 19 -23.40 -30.65 7.53
C PHE A 19 -21.88 -30.64 7.56
N ALA A 20 -21.23 -31.79 7.41
CA ALA A 20 -19.77 -31.89 7.33
C ALA A 20 -19.21 -31.33 6.03
N LEU A 21 -19.99 -31.38 4.92
CA LEU A 21 -19.58 -30.81 3.61
C LEU A 21 -19.64 -29.29 3.58
N ASN A 22 -20.45 -28.65 4.48
CA ASN A 22 -20.56 -27.19 4.55
C ASN A 22 -19.53 -26.53 5.47
N LEU A 23 -18.76 -27.28 6.28
CA LEU A 23 -17.72 -26.71 7.15
C LEU A 23 -16.36 -26.49 6.44
N CYS A 24 -16.23 -26.86 5.17
CA CYS A 24 -15.03 -26.62 4.37
C CYS A 24 -15.08 -25.33 3.54
N VAL A 25 -15.95 -24.37 3.88
CA VAL A 25 -15.72 -22.99 3.47
C VAL A 25 -14.60 -22.44 4.36
N SER A 26 -13.40 -22.92 4.12
CA SER A 26 -12.20 -22.26 4.58
C SER A 26 -12.27 -20.83 4.06
N THR A 27 -12.55 -19.88 4.92
CA THR A 27 -12.25 -18.47 4.69
C THR A 27 -10.73 -18.38 4.54
N SER A 28 -10.25 -18.68 3.34
CA SER A 28 -8.94 -18.26 2.92
C SER A 28 -8.97 -16.75 2.99
N SER A 29 -8.61 -16.19 4.15
CA SER A 29 -8.05 -14.85 4.21
C SER A 29 -6.73 -14.94 3.44
N ALA A 30 -6.85 -14.99 2.11
CA ALA A 30 -5.75 -14.78 1.22
C ALA A 30 -5.23 -13.40 1.61
N GLN A 31 -4.12 -13.36 2.34
CA GLN A 31 -3.30 -12.17 2.43
C GLN A 31 -3.13 -11.74 0.98
N GLN A 32 -3.82 -10.69 0.59
CA GLN A 32 -3.77 -10.16 -0.76
C GLN A 32 -2.30 -9.84 -1.02
N LYS A 33 -1.62 -10.73 -1.77
CA LYS A 33 -0.26 -10.49 -2.21
C LYS A 33 -0.27 -9.14 -2.91
N PHE A 34 0.65 -8.27 -2.51
CA PHE A 34 0.82 -6.99 -3.16
C PHE A 34 0.97 -7.19 -4.67
N SER A 35 0.04 -6.63 -5.45
CA SER A 35 0.14 -6.55 -6.90
C SER A 35 0.47 -5.11 -7.28
N PRO A 36 1.64 -4.86 -7.87
CA PRO A 36 2.02 -3.53 -8.36
C PRO A 36 1.01 -2.98 -9.37
N GLU A 37 0.47 -3.85 -10.25
CA GLU A 37 -0.50 -3.48 -11.27
C GLU A 37 -1.81 -3.01 -10.64
N LYS A 38 -2.31 -3.78 -9.65
CA LYS A 38 -3.51 -3.40 -8.90
C LYS A 38 -3.30 -2.10 -8.13
N TYR A 39 -2.15 -1.94 -7.50
CA TYR A 39 -1.81 -0.71 -6.80
C TYR A 39 -1.84 0.49 -7.74
N GLN A 40 -1.25 0.35 -8.94
CA GLN A 40 -1.23 1.41 -9.93
C GLN A 40 -2.64 1.76 -10.43
N ALA A 41 -3.46 0.75 -10.72
CA ALA A 41 -4.85 0.95 -11.16
C ALA A 41 -5.70 1.63 -10.07
N ASP A 42 -5.63 1.15 -8.83
CA ASP A 42 -6.35 1.72 -7.68
C ASP A 42 -5.93 3.19 -7.43
N MET A 43 -4.66 3.51 -7.62
CA MET A 43 -4.13 4.87 -7.47
C MET A 43 -4.63 5.79 -8.59
N GLU A 44 -4.60 5.35 -9.84
CA GLU A 44 -5.07 6.12 -11.00
C GLU A 44 -6.58 6.38 -10.90
N GLU A 45 -7.38 5.39 -10.48
CA GLU A 45 -8.80 5.56 -10.22
C GLU A 45 -9.04 6.60 -9.11
N PHE A 46 -8.31 6.48 -8.01
CA PHE A 46 -8.43 7.40 -6.89
C PHE A 46 -8.07 8.84 -7.28
N ILE A 47 -6.97 9.04 -7.99
CA ILE A 47 -6.55 10.37 -8.46
C ILE A 47 -7.57 10.95 -9.45
N THR A 48 -8.06 10.14 -10.40
CA THR A 48 -9.07 10.56 -11.38
C THR A 48 -10.31 11.12 -10.69
N LYS A 49 -10.81 10.41 -9.68
CA LYS A 49 -11.97 10.81 -8.90
C LYS A 49 -11.72 12.09 -8.08
N GLU A 50 -10.62 12.13 -7.33
CA GLU A 50 -10.33 13.23 -6.40
C GLU A 50 -9.97 14.54 -7.12
N ALA A 51 -9.28 14.44 -8.26
CA ALA A 51 -8.89 15.62 -9.04
C ALA A 51 -9.94 16.03 -10.10
N GLY A 52 -10.95 15.18 -10.35
CA GLY A 52 -11.97 15.40 -11.37
C GLY A 52 -11.36 15.40 -12.78
N LEU A 53 -10.48 14.41 -13.03
CA LEU A 53 -9.86 14.25 -14.35
C LEU A 53 -10.86 13.62 -15.32
N ASP A 54 -11.00 14.22 -16.51
CA ASP A 54 -11.70 13.55 -17.61
C ASP A 54 -10.76 12.57 -18.35
N LYS A 55 -11.27 11.93 -19.40
CA LYS A 55 -10.51 10.93 -20.16
C LYS A 55 -9.27 11.52 -20.84
N ASN A 56 -9.36 12.75 -21.34
CA ASN A 56 -8.25 13.41 -22.02
C ASN A 56 -7.18 13.83 -21.00
N ASP A 57 -7.61 14.40 -19.87
CA ASP A 57 -6.73 14.75 -18.75
C ASP A 57 -5.95 13.50 -18.27
N ALA A 58 -6.66 12.39 -18.03
CA ALA A 58 -6.07 11.15 -17.56
C ALA A 58 -5.05 10.58 -18.55
N THR A 59 -5.38 10.61 -19.85
CA THR A 59 -4.48 10.15 -20.92
C THR A 59 -3.19 10.97 -21.00
N ALA A 60 -3.26 12.27 -20.75
CA ALA A 60 -2.08 13.16 -20.78
C ALA A 60 -1.27 13.08 -19.48
N PHE A 61 -1.93 12.95 -18.34
CA PHE A 61 -1.31 13.04 -17.01
C PHE A 61 -0.64 11.76 -16.55
N PHE A 62 -1.32 10.59 -16.61
CA PHE A 62 -0.80 9.37 -16.01
C PHE A 62 0.52 8.84 -16.60
N PRO A 63 0.83 8.98 -17.90
CA PRO A 63 2.16 8.64 -18.40
C PRO A 63 3.28 9.45 -17.73
N LEU A 64 3.06 10.75 -17.51
CA LEU A 64 4.02 11.63 -16.83
C LEU A 64 4.18 11.27 -15.35
N LEU A 65 3.06 10.94 -14.67
CA LEU A 65 3.09 10.48 -13.29
C LEU A 65 3.90 9.18 -13.14
N ARG A 66 3.66 8.20 -14.01
CA ARG A 66 4.40 6.92 -14.00
C ARG A 66 5.91 7.14 -14.24
N GLU A 67 6.28 8.01 -15.19
CA GLU A 67 7.67 8.34 -15.47
C GLU A 67 8.35 9.00 -14.26
N MET A 68 7.66 9.94 -13.59
CA MET A 68 8.14 10.53 -12.33
C MET A 68 8.41 9.47 -11.27
N GLN A 69 7.44 8.60 -11.04
CA GLN A 69 7.52 7.55 -10.04
C GLN A 69 8.63 6.53 -10.32
N GLU A 70 8.89 6.24 -11.59
CA GLU A 70 10.00 5.35 -11.98
C GLU A 70 11.35 5.98 -11.64
N LYS A 71 11.56 7.27 -11.98
CA LYS A 71 12.78 7.99 -11.63
C LYS A 71 12.98 8.09 -10.11
N GLN A 72 11.94 8.41 -9.37
CA GLN A 72 12.00 8.44 -7.90
C GLN A 72 12.33 7.08 -7.30
N ARG A 73 11.76 6.00 -7.86
CA ARG A 73 12.00 4.63 -7.41
C ARG A 73 13.47 4.22 -7.57
N ALA A 74 14.14 4.69 -8.64
CA ALA A 74 15.57 4.46 -8.82
C ALA A 74 16.39 5.11 -7.69
N ILE A 75 16.08 6.36 -7.32
CA ILE A 75 16.76 7.05 -6.21
C ILE A 75 16.43 6.39 -4.86
N PHE A 76 15.18 6.03 -4.60
CA PHE A 76 14.82 5.32 -3.36
C PHE A 76 15.53 3.96 -3.22
N LYS A 77 15.76 3.25 -4.33
CA LYS A 77 16.55 2.03 -4.31
C LYS A 77 18.01 2.30 -3.88
N GLN A 78 18.62 3.37 -4.40
CA GLN A 78 19.98 3.77 -4.00
C GLN A 78 20.04 4.17 -2.52
N LEU A 79 19.10 5.03 -2.05
CA LEU A 79 18.99 5.43 -0.65
C LEU A 79 18.87 4.23 0.30
N ARG A 80 18.10 3.20 -0.09
CA ARG A 80 17.98 1.97 0.69
C ARG A 80 19.30 1.21 0.76
N THR A 81 20.01 1.09 -0.35
CA THR A 81 21.29 0.39 -0.41
C THR A 81 22.34 1.11 0.45
N GLU A 82 22.42 2.43 0.36
CA GLU A 82 23.31 3.24 1.20
C GLU A 82 22.98 3.11 2.69
N GLY A 83 21.70 3.11 3.05
CA GLY A 83 21.25 2.97 4.44
C GLY A 83 21.54 1.61 5.07
N THR A 84 21.88 0.59 4.28
CA THR A 84 22.30 -0.73 4.79
C THR A 84 23.82 -0.85 4.92
N SER A 85 24.59 0.07 4.35
CA SER A 85 26.04 0.11 4.44
C SER A 85 26.45 0.69 5.81
N LYS A 86 27.39 0.00 6.49
CA LYS A 86 27.98 0.54 7.73
C LYS A 86 29.29 1.24 7.36
N PRO A 87 29.36 2.59 7.47
CA PRO A 87 30.59 3.32 7.19
C PRO A 87 31.72 2.86 8.12
N ALA A 88 32.95 2.85 7.59
CA ALA A 88 34.11 2.31 8.30
C ALA A 88 34.71 3.29 9.32
N ASP A 89 34.62 4.59 9.05
CA ASP A 89 35.23 5.65 9.85
C ASP A 89 34.40 6.95 9.78
N GLU A 90 34.82 7.95 10.56
CA GLU A 90 34.15 9.26 10.66
C GLU A 90 34.07 9.99 9.29
N ASN A 91 35.07 9.88 8.44
CA ASN A 91 35.07 10.48 7.11
C ASN A 91 34.05 9.78 6.18
N ALA A 92 33.96 8.46 6.29
CA ALA A 92 32.95 7.68 5.56
C ALA A 92 31.52 8.04 6.00
N TYR A 93 31.27 8.27 7.29
CA TYR A 93 29.98 8.77 7.80
C TYR A 93 29.64 10.15 7.22
N ARG A 94 30.58 11.08 7.19
CA ARG A 94 30.41 12.41 6.60
C ARG A 94 30.03 12.32 5.12
N LYS A 95 30.73 11.50 4.34
CA LYS A 95 30.42 11.26 2.92
C LYS A 95 29.03 10.64 2.73
N ALA A 96 28.64 9.70 3.59
CA ALA A 96 27.33 9.06 3.52
C ALA A 96 26.19 10.08 3.76
N ILE A 97 26.34 11.00 4.72
CA ILE A 97 25.41 12.09 4.95
C ILE A 97 25.28 12.98 3.72
N GLN A 98 26.41 13.46 3.18
CA GLN A 98 26.42 14.33 1.99
C GLN A 98 25.78 13.65 0.77
N LYS A 99 26.06 12.37 0.56
CA LYS A 99 25.46 11.59 -0.53
C LYS A 99 23.95 11.45 -0.36
N ARG A 100 23.50 11.21 0.87
CA ARG A 100 22.05 11.15 1.19
C ARG A 100 21.35 12.47 0.88
N ASP A 101 21.92 13.57 1.35
CA ASP A 101 21.37 14.91 1.11
C ASP A 101 21.26 15.20 -0.38
N GLN A 102 22.30 14.83 -1.15
CA GLN A 102 22.30 14.99 -2.61
C GLN A 102 21.17 14.20 -3.28
N MET A 103 20.93 12.95 -2.87
CA MET A 103 19.83 12.13 -3.40
C MET A 103 18.45 12.71 -3.02
N GLU A 104 18.30 13.26 -1.83
CA GLU A 104 17.05 13.91 -1.40
C GLU A 104 16.79 15.19 -2.23
N LEU A 105 17.81 15.97 -2.55
CA LEU A 105 17.71 17.10 -3.49
C LEU A 105 17.33 16.63 -4.89
N GLU A 106 17.91 15.54 -5.38
CA GLU A 106 17.57 14.98 -6.68
C GLU A 106 16.09 14.54 -6.74
N LEU A 107 15.55 13.90 -5.68
CA LEU A 107 14.12 13.57 -5.58
C LEU A 107 13.25 14.83 -5.69
N LYS A 108 13.65 15.94 -5.05
CA LYS A 108 12.92 17.22 -5.14
C LYS A 108 12.97 17.81 -6.53
N ASN A 109 14.11 17.74 -7.20
CA ASN A 109 14.29 18.22 -8.58
C ASN A 109 13.43 17.41 -9.56
N ILE A 110 13.36 16.08 -9.38
CA ILE A 110 12.45 15.23 -10.17
C ILE A 110 11.00 15.67 -9.95
N GLN A 111 10.55 15.84 -8.69
CA GLN A 111 9.20 16.31 -8.40
C GLN A 111 8.90 17.65 -9.07
N GLN A 112 9.76 18.64 -8.92
CA GLN A 112 9.57 19.96 -9.50
C GLN A 112 9.46 19.87 -11.02
N THR A 113 10.34 19.11 -11.67
CA THR A 113 10.33 18.91 -13.11
C THR A 113 9.00 18.35 -13.59
N TYR A 114 8.48 17.33 -12.92
CA TYR A 114 7.22 16.70 -13.32
C TYR A 114 6.00 17.51 -12.93
N HIS A 115 6.02 18.23 -11.81
CA HIS A 115 4.96 19.20 -11.48
C HIS A 115 4.82 20.25 -12.59
N ASN A 116 5.92 20.75 -13.14
CA ASN A 116 5.89 21.68 -14.29
C ASN A 116 5.30 21.00 -15.56
N LYS A 117 5.65 19.73 -15.82
CA LYS A 117 5.03 18.95 -16.90
C LYS A 117 3.52 18.74 -16.66
N PHE A 118 3.08 18.49 -15.43
CA PHE A 118 1.65 18.39 -15.11
C PHE A 118 0.91 19.69 -15.41
N LEU A 119 1.51 20.83 -15.08
CA LEU A 119 0.94 22.14 -15.37
C LEU A 119 0.89 22.46 -16.88
N SER A 120 1.68 21.79 -17.71
CA SER A 120 1.62 21.94 -19.18
C SER A 120 0.50 21.12 -19.83
N VAL A 121 -0.06 20.11 -19.12
CA VAL A 121 -1.09 19.22 -19.67
C VAL A 121 -2.43 19.30 -18.91
N LEU A 122 -2.44 19.89 -17.72
CA LEU A 122 -3.63 20.07 -16.90
C LEU A 122 -3.81 21.53 -16.45
N PRO A 123 -5.05 21.99 -16.25
CA PRO A 123 -5.30 23.19 -15.48
C PRO A 123 -4.67 23.11 -14.09
N ALA A 124 -4.09 24.22 -13.60
CA ALA A 124 -3.36 24.22 -12.33
C ALA A 124 -4.17 23.69 -11.15
N SER A 125 -5.50 23.92 -11.13
CA SER A 125 -6.39 23.41 -10.10
C SER A 125 -6.51 21.87 -10.12
N LYS A 126 -6.56 21.26 -11.30
CA LYS A 126 -6.59 19.81 -11.46
C LYS A 126 -5.23 19.19 -11.13
N ALA A 127 -4.13 19.78 -11.62
CA ALA A 127 -2.77 19.35 -11.31
C ALA A 127 -2.50 19.35 -9.79
N TYR A 128 -2.87 20.43 -9.09
CA TYR A 128 -2.72 20.51 -7.64
C TYR A 128 -3.54 19.44 -6.89
N LYS A 129 -4.81 19.24 -7.27
CA LYS A 129 -5.64 18.18 -6.68
C LYS A 129 -5.07 16.80 -6.95
N ALA A 130 -4.53 16.53 -8.14
CA ALA A 130 -3.93 15.25 -8.49
C ALA A 130 -2.69 14.95 -7.64
N ILE A 131 -1.80 15.94 -7.44
CA ILE A 131 -0.62 15.82 -6.56
C ILE A 131 -1.07 15.50 -5.12
N LEU A 132 -2.04 16.22 -4.57
CA LEU A 132 -2.54 15.96 -3.22
C LEU A 132 -3.26 14.60 -3.11
N ALA A 133 -3.92 14.16 -4.18
CA ALA A 133 -4.59 12.85 -4.22
C ALA A 133 -3.56 11.72 -4.20
N GLU A 134 -2.48 11.81 -4.98
CA GLU A 134 -1.37 10.85 -4.93
C GLU A 134 -0.79 10.72 -3.52
N GLU A 135 -0.47 11.84 -2.87
CA GLU A 135 0.05 11.83 -1.50
C GLU A 135 -0.93 11.20 -0.51
N ARG A 136 -2.23 11.50 -0.63
CA ARG A 136 -3.27 10.92 0.24
C ARG A 136 -3.41 9.42 0.03
N PHE A 137 -3.37 8.97 -1.23
CA PHE A 137 -3.41 7.55 -1.57
C PHE A 137 -2.23 6.81 -0.95
N ASN A 138 -1.02 7.30 -1.15
CA ASN A 138 0.20 6.71 -0.61
C ASN A 138 0.14 6.61 0.92
N ARG A 139 -0.23 7.67 1.64
CA ARG A 139 -0.40 7.64 3.11
C ARG A 139 -1.44 6.62 3.56
N ARG A 140 -2.56 6.47 2.82
CA ARG A 140 -3.62 5.49 3.12
C ARG A 140 -3.09 4.06 2.97
N MET A 141 -2.38 3.78 1.88
CA MET A 141 -1.81 2.46 1.62
C MET A 141 -0.75 2.08 2.66
N PHE A 142 0.14 2.97 3.05
CA PHE A 142 1.11 2.73 4.13
C PHE A 142 0.42 2.36 5.45
N ARG A 143 -0.67 3.00 5.81
CA ARG A 143 -1.42 2.67 7.03
C ARG A 143 -2.09 1.30 6.94
N ASN A 144 -2.68 0.98 5.80
CA ASN A 144 -3.43 -0.27 5.60
C ASN A 144 -2.50 -1.50 5.57
N TRP A 145 -1.28 -1.36 5.05
CA TRP A 145 -0.30 -2.44 5.00
C TRP A 145 0.49 -2.65 6.29
N GLY A 146 0.14 -1.94 7.35
CA GLY A 146 0.75 -2.14 8.66
C GLY A 146 2.21 -1.70 8.77
N MET A 147 2.75 -1.02 7.77
CA MET A 147 4.11 -0.45 7.82
C MET A 147 4.20 0.79 8.72
N GLY A 148 3.07 1.28 9.23
CA GLY A 148 3.01 2.49 10.06
C GLY A 148 2.70 2.27 11.54
N ARG A 149 2.52 1.02 12.00
CA ARG A 149 2.37 0.73 13.44
C ARG A 149 3.32 -0.39 13.84
N PRO A 150 4.28 -0.13 14.73
CA PRO A 150 4.94 -1.19 15.49
C PRO A 150 3.83 -1.98 16.20
N LYS A 151 3.72 -3.28 15.94
CA LYS A 151 2.94 -4.19 16.78
C LYS A 151 3.65 -4.24 18.13
N GLY A 152 3.18 -3.46 19.09
CA GLY A 152 3.77 -3.58 20.41
C GLY A 152 3.57 -2.30 21.21
N HIS A 153 2.81 -2.36 22.11
CA HIS A 153 2.71 -1.99 23.52
C HIS A 153 1.25 -1.71 23.85
N ARG A 154 0.52 -2.77 24.16
CA ARG A 154 -0.62 -2.58 25.06
C ARG A 154 0.00 -2.15 26.38
N PRO A 155 -0.34 -0.97 26.93
CA PRO A 155 0.08 -0.65 28.27
C PRO A 155 -0.49 -1.74 29.20
N HIS A 156 0.40 -2.37 29.94
CA HIS A 156 0.05 -3.26 31.04
C HIS A 156 -0.86 -2.44 31.98
N LYS A 157 -2.12 -2.82 32.09
CA LYS A 157 -2.95 -2.32 33.19
C LYS A 157 -2.33 -2.84 34.48
N ASP A 158 -1.62 -1.96 35.15
CA ASP A 158 -1.16 -2.19 36.50
C ASP A 158 -2.40 -2.29 37.41
N ASN A 159 -2.69 -3.51 37.85
CA ASN A 159 -3.76 -3.82 38.80
C ASN A 159 -3.19 -3.76 40.22
N SER A 160 -2.57 -2.64 40.60
CA SER A 160 -2.13 -2.43 41.97
C SER A 160 -2.95 -1.31 42.60
N GLU A 161 -4.20 -1.60 42.92
CA GLU A 161 -4.92 -0.91 43.99
C GLU A 161 -6.07 -1.80 44.47
N LYS A 162 -5.74 -2.69 45.42
CA LYS A 162 -6.64 -3.17 46.45
C LYS A 162 -5.82 -3.60 47.66
N LYS A 163 -5.61 -2.66 48.57
CA LYS A 163 -5.62 -2.91 49.99
C LYS A 163 -5.95 -1.60 50.70
#